data_75d6f41ab4f35dca5ed6c3867dc80331
#
_entry.id   75d6f41ab4f35dca5ed6c3867dc80331
#
_cell.length_a   1.000
_cell.length_b   1.000
_cell.length_c   1.000
_cell.angle_alpha   90.00
_cell.angle_beta   90.00
_cell.angle_gamma   90.00
#
_symmetry.space_group_name_H-M   'P 1'
#
loop_
_entity.id
_entity.type
_entity.pdbx_description
1 polymer ?
#
loop_
_entity_poly.entity_id
_entity_poly.type
_entity_poly.pdbx_seq_one_letter_code
_entity_poly.pdbx_strand_id
1 'polypeptide(L)'
;MLYRIYTEDKSNLANLTSNYFDGFTILKGIGYWQGEAEPCVIVEIIDSKDKWLTVIALALDIKEANKQQAVLITQTSLDRNILV
;
A
#
# COMPACT_ATOMS: atom_id res chain seq x y z
N MET A 1 4.28 12.92 -3.80
CA MET A 1 3.56 11.77 -4.36
C MET A 1 2.83 11.01 -3.29
N LEU A 2 1.64 10.57 -3.58
CA LEU A 2 0.87 9.67 -2.74
C LEU A 2 0.81 8.30 -3.41
N TYR A 3 1.26 7.28 -2.71
CA TYR A 3 1.18 5.89 -3.17
C TYR A 3 0.21 5.13 -2.28
N ARG A 4 -0.60 4.27 -2.89
CA ARG A 4 -1.46 3.35 -2.17
C ARG A 4 -1.26 1.94 -2.68
N ILE A 5 -1.11 1.01 -1.76
CA ILE A 5 -1.04 -0.42 -2.04
C ILE A 5 -2.28 -1.04 -1.44
N TYR A 6 -3.12 -1.63 -2.30
CA TYR A 6 -4.36 -2.29 -1.89
C TYR A 6 -4.08 -3.79 -1.82
N THR A 7 -4.25 -4.35 -0.63
CA THR A 7 -3.88 -5.74 -0.37
C THR A 7 -4.86 -6.38 0.62
N GLU A 8 -4.76 -7.68 0.78
CA GLU A 8 -5.50 -8.40 1.81
C GLU A 8 -5.01 -8.02 3.21
N ASP A 9 -5.89 -8.17 4.21
CA ASP A 9 -5.53 -7.89 5.61
C ASP A 9 -4.64 -9.03 6.14
N LYS A 10 -3.35 -8.74 6.26
CA LYS A 10 -2.34 -9.67 6.77
C LYS A 10 -1.54 -9.03 7.89
N SER A 11 -1.15 -9.83 8.88
CA SER A 11 -0.45 -9.34 10.07
C SER A 11 0.99 -8.89 9.80
N ASN A 12 1.58 -9.25 8.65
CA ASN A 12 2.97 -8.95 8.32
C ASN A 12 3.16 -7.63 7.56
N LEU A 13 2.09 -6.89 7.27
CA LEU A 13 2.16 -5.72 6.39
C LEU A 13 3.04 -4.60 6.96
N ALA A 14 2.92 -4.31 8.24
CA ALA A 14 3.73 -3.27 8.86
C ALA A 14 5.22 -3.62 8.84
N ASN A 15 5.56 -4.88 9.13
CA ASN A 15 6.96 -5.32 9.11
C ASN A 15 7.55 -5.28 7.71
N LEU A 16 6.81 -5.75 6.71
CA LEU A 16 7.26 -5.71 5.32
C LEU A 16 7.46 -4.27 4.85
N THR A 17 6.49 -3.41 5.15
CA THR A 17 6.55 -2.00 4.75
C THR A 17 7.74 -1.28 5.41
N SER A 18 8.02 -1.58 6.67
CA SER A 18 9.13 -0.98 7.41
C SER A 18 10.50 -1.25 6.81
N ASN A 19 10.63 -2.31 6.01
CA ASN A 19 11.87 -2.60 5.30
C ASN A 19 12.16 -1.60 4.18
N TYR A 20 11.16 -0.86 3.73
CA TYR A 20 11.26 0.05 2.59
C TYR A 20 11.03 1.51 2.96
N PHE A 21 10.19 1.78 3.95
CA PHE A 21 9.77 3.14 4.30
C PHE A 21 9.75 3.33 5.81
N ASP A 22 10.23 4.48 6.27
CA ASP A 22 10.19 4.86 7.67
C ASP A 22 8.80 5.35 8.11
N GLY A 23 8.06 5.96 7.19
CA GLY A 23 6.73 6.50 7.48
C GLY A 23 5.68 5.96 6.51
N PHE A 24 4.58 5.48 7.06
CA PHE A 24 3.45 4.99 6.28
C PHE A 24 2.21 4.91 7.18
N THR A 25 1.06 4.80 6.55
CA THR A 25 -0.22 4.62 7.24
C THR A 25 -0.90 3.36 6.73
N ILE A 26 -1.44 2.57 7.63
CA ILE A 26 -2.22 1.38 7.29
C ILE A 26 -3.69 1.67 7.59
N LEU A 27 -4.52 1.57 6.56
CA LEU A 27 -5.96 1.80 6.64
C LEU A 27 -6.68 0.49 6.36
N LYS A 28 -7.65 0.15 7.21
CA LYS A 28 -8.50 -1.02 6.98
C LYS A 28 -9.77 -0.59 6.28
N GLY A 29 -10.22 -1.40 5.33
CA GLY A 29 -11.42 -1.13 4.57
C GLY A 29 -12.10 -2.42 4.13
N ILE A 30 -13.13 -2.25 3.32
CA ILE A 30 -13.87 -3.36 2.74
C ILE A 30 -13.86 -3.16 1.23
N GLY A 31 -13.27 -4.12 0.53
CA GLY A 31 -13.33 -4.19 -0.92
C GLY A 31 -14.52 -5.02 -1.37
N TYR A 32 -15.01 -4.73 -2.57
CA TYR A 32 -16.09 -5.50 -3.17
C TYR A 32 -15.61 -6.05 -4.51
N TRP A 33 -15.81 -7.33 -4.71
CA TRP A 33 -15.49 -8.01 -5.95
C TRP A 33 -16.63 -8.93 -6.34
N GLN A 34 -17.19 -8.71 -7.52
CA GLN A 34 -18.31 -9.49 -8.03
C GLN A 34 -19.48 -9.58 -7.03
N GLY A 35 -19.79 -8.49 -6.36
CA GLY A 35 -20.87 -8.41 -5.38
C GLY A 35 -20.54 -8.95 -4.00
N GLU A 36 -19.33 -9.46 -3.78
CA GLU A 36 -18.92 -9.97 -2.47
C GLU A 36 -17.98 -8.98 -1.76
N ALA A 37 -18.22 -8.79 -0.46
CA ALA A 37 -17.39 -7.95 0.37
C ALA A 37 -16.18 -8.75 0.91
N GLU A 38 -15.01 -8.14 0.87
CA GLU A 38 -13.79 -8.74 1.38
C GLU A 38 -13.02 -7.74 2.23
N PRO A 39 -12.46 -8.14 3.38
CA PRO A 39 -11.55 -7.26 4.12
C PRO A 39 -10.35 -6.88 3.26
N CYS A 40 -10.02 -5.61 3.25
CA CYS A 40 -8.82 -5.14 2.58
C CYS A 40 -8.05 -4.17 3.45
N VAL A 41 -6.78 -3.99 3.11
CA VAL A 41 -5.90 -3.03 3.75
C VAL A 41 -5.28 -2.15 2.68
N ILE A 42 -5.17 -0.87 2.99
CA ILE A 42 -4.48 0.09 2.15
C ILE A 42 -3.23 0.53 2.91
N VAL A 43 -2.06 0.29 2.32
CA VAL A 43 -0.81 0.87 2.80
C VAL A 43 -0.62 2.17 2.06
N GLU A 44 -0.60 3.27 2.80
CA GLU A 44 -0.49 4.61 2.23
C GLU A 44 0.87 5.20 2.54
N ILE A 45 1.57 5.68 1.50
CA ILE A 45 2.90 6.25 1.59
C ILE A 45 2.89 7.60 0.89
N ILE A 46 3.35 8.63 1.61
CA ILE A 46 3.52 9.97 1.06
C ILE A 46 5.02 10.28 1.05
N ASP A 47 5.55 10.60 -0.12
CA ASP A 47 6.96 10.95 -0.28
C ASP A 47 7.08 12.12 -1.23
N SER A 48 8.00 13.04 -0.93
CA SER A 48 8.29 14.18 -1.79
C SER A 48 9.06 13.79 -3.05
N LYS A 49 9.71 12.63 -3.03
CA LYS A 49 10.49 12.10 -4.15
C LYS A 49 9.74 10.99 -4.85
N ASP A 50 10.08 10.76 -6.10
CA ASP A 50 9.55 9.63 -6.84
C ASP A 50 10.12 8.32 -6.27
N LYS A 51 9.25 7.51 -5.69
CA LYS A 51 9.57 6.21 -5.08
C LYS A 51 8.84 5.06 -5.76
N TRP A 52 8.42 5.26 -7.00
CA TRP A 52 7.60 4.28 -7.72
C TRP A 52 8.22 2.88 -7.73
N LEU A 53 9.51 2.78 -8.08
CA LEU A 53 10.18 1.48 -8.13
C LEU A 53 10.30 0.82 -6.74
N THR A 54 10.51 1.62 -5.70
CA THR A 54 10.56 1.12 -4.33
C THR A 54 9.18 0.62 -3.88
N VAL A 55 8.12 1.33 -4.25
CA VAL A 55 6.74 0.90 -3.95
C VAL A 55 6.42 -0.40 -4.67
N ILE A 56 6.84 -0.55 -5.93
CA ILE A 56 6.68 -1.81 -6.66
C ILE A 56 7.40 -2.95 -5.94
N ALA A 57 8.63 -2.74 -5.50
CA ALA A 57 9.40 -3.77 -4.78
C ALA A 57 8.68 -4.21 -3.50
N LEU A 58 8.15 -3.25 -2.73
CA LEU A 58 7.36 -3.55 -1.55
C LEU A 58 6.10 -4.35 -1.90
N ALA A 59 5.37 -3.93 -2.92
CA ALA A 59 4.15 -4.62 -3.34
C ALA A 59 4.42 -6.06 -3.79
N LEU A 60 5.54 -6.29 -4.48
CA LEU A 60 5.95 -7.65 -4.87
C LEU A 60 6.28 -8.51 -3.64
N ASP A 61 6.94 -7.96 -2.64
CA ASP A 61 7.21 -8.67 -1.39
C ASP A 61 5.93 -9.02 -0.65
N ILE A 62 4.98 -8.09 -0.59
CA ILE A 62 3.66 -8.33 0.02
C ILE A 62 2.94 -9.47 -0.73
N LYS A 63 2.90 -9.38 -2.04
CA LYS A 63 2.25 -10.37 -2.89
C LYS A 63 2.85 -11.76 -2.68
N GLU A 64 4.17 -11.86 -2.70
CA GLU A 64 4.88 -13.12 -2.57
C GLU A 64 4.76 -13.72 -1.18
N ALA A 65 4.99 -12.92 -0.14
CA ALA A 65 4.93 -13.36 1.25
C ALA A 65 3.55 -13.88 1.63
N ASN A 66 2.49 -13.30 1.06
CA ASN A 66 1.11 -13.65 1.38
C ASN A 66 0.42 -14.49 0.30
N LYS A 67 1.16 -14.90 -0.71
CA LYS A 67 0.67 -15.75 -1.81
C LYS A 67 -0.57 -15.18 -2.48
N GLN A 68 -0.60 -13.88 -2.68
CA GLN A 68 -1.71 -13.20 -3.35
C GLN A 68 -1.55 -13.28 -4.87
N GLN A 69 -2.66 -13.33 -5.59
CA GLN A 69 -2.63 -13.33 -7.05
C GLN A 69 -2.29 -11.95 -7.62
N ALA A 70 -2.75 -10.90 -6.95
CA ALA A 70 -2.53 -9.54 -7.40
C ALA A 70 -2.55 -8.56 -6.21
N VAL A 71 -1.82 -7.47 -6.37
CA VAL A 71 -1.80 -6.34 -5.46
C VAL A 71 -1.89 -5.08 -6.32
N LEU A 72 -2.86 -4.21 -6.04
CA LEU A 72 -3.05 -2.97 -6.79
C LEU A 72 -2.19 -1.87 -6.20
N ILE A 73 -1.46 -1.17 -7.06
CA ILE A 73 -0.69 0.01 -6.68
C ILE A 73 -1.24 1.21 -7.42
N THR A 74 -1.44 2.32 -6.73
CA THR A 74 -1.79 3.60 -7.34
C THR A 74 -0.80 4.67 -6.94
N GLN A 75 -0.61 5.65 -7.82
CA GLN A 75 0.17 6.85 -7.57
C GLN A 75 -0.66 8.06 -7.93
N THR A 76 -0.66 9.05 -7.04
CA THR A 76 -1.36 10.31 -7.24
C THR A 76 -0.43 11.46 -6.86
N SER A 77 -0.40 12.50 -7.68
CA SER A 77 0.32 13.72 -7.33
C SER A 77 -0.45 14.49 -6.25
N LEU A 78 0.28 15.00 -5.25
CA LEU A 78 -0.27 15.90 -4.24
C LEU A 78 0.15 17.32 -4.60
N ASP A 79 -0.81 18.13 -5.04
CA ASP A 79 -0.53 19.52 -5.45
C ASP A 79 -0.28 20.41 -4.25
N ARG A 80 -0.94 20.13 -3.14
CA ARG A 80 -0.77 20.89 -1.89
C ARG A 80 -0.85 19.95 -0.70
N ASN A 81 0.17 20.00 0.14
CA ASN A 81 0.19 19.31 1.42
C ASN A 81 1.17 20.04 2.33
N ILE A 82 0.92 20.00 3.63
CA ILE A 82 1.80 20.59 4.61
C ILE A 82 1.79 19.76 5.89
N LEU A 83 2.97 19.51 6.43
CA LEU A 83 3.13 18.93 7.76
C LEU A 83 3.28 20.06 8.77
N VAL A 84 2.32 20.17 9.63
CA VAL A 84 2.26 21.24 10.63
C VAL A 84 2.74 20.74 11.98
#